data_0999f9cd48c302b55636fc4eaca3acce
#
_entry.id   0999f9cd48c302b55636fc4eaca3acce
#
_cell.length_a   1.000
_cell.length_b   1.000
_cell.length_c   1.000
_cell.angle_alpha   90.00
_cell.angle_beta   90.00
_cell.angle_gamma   90.00
#
_symmetry.space_group_name_H-M   'P 1'
#
loop_
_entity.id
_entity.type
_entity.pdbx_description
1 polymer ?
#
loop_
_entity_poly.entity_id
_entity_poly.type
_entity_poly.pdbx_seq_one_letter_code
_entity_poly.pdbx_strand_id
1 'polypeptide(L)'
;MKHPFSSAAPIRPLFAAALCGTLALTGCSGVTGNARTEPAEASGDGTLRVGLILDNTGANSFLNGPQLAAAKLAVKEINAAGGHKGRPVELLPVETGQDTASQAQSLVQATADVVIGPTDSSHASAAVDILSRARTPLISPANTAAGLSSIASGGYYFRTAAADVAQGPVLAKLAKDAGAATISVVYQEGSYGSDVSAAVSASAEQAGLDVLSAVGFTPGDAGSAAASIREAQPDAVILVARDGAQGALAELNNAALAGSRLILSDGAFSRYGSRLGTRALDGARAVVPGQLPSAGFQERLLGIDPALKDVSFAAETYDAVTLAALAAAKAEDDSGRSIAASLVSVSGGTAGGTGPAGTAPCASYKECLAGKASGADINYDGESGPLAFDANGDITSAAYTVFTYGADNNPAATGVETAGRAAG
;
A
#
# COMPACT_ATOMS: atom_id res chain seq x y z
N MET A 1 -18.72 -61.77 -81.53
CA MET A 1 -20.11 -61.25 -81.65
C MET A 1 -20.68 -61.12 -80.27
N LYS A 2 -21.23 -59.92 -80.01
CA LYS A 2 -22.18 -59.60 -78.94
C LYS A 2 -21.70 -59.56 -77.49
N HIS A 3 -21.53 -58.34 -76.98
CA HIS A 3 -21.69 -57.95 -75.56
C HIS A 3 -23.07 -58.36 -75.03
N PRO A 4 -23.26 -58.45 -73.66
CA PRO A 4 -23.77 -57.29 -73.01
C PRO A 4 -23.41 -57.12 -71.51
N PHE A 5 -23.41 -55.81 -71.11
CA PHE A 5 -23.88 -55.16 -69.91
C PHE A 5 -23.49 -55.70 -68.51
N SER A 6 -22.61 -54.95 -67.87
CA SER A 6 -22.36 -54.92 -66.47
C SER A 6 -23.26 -53.90 -65.78
N SER A 7 -23.98 -54.31 -64.74
CA SER A 7 -24.76 -53.43 -63.88
C SER A 7 -23.92 -53.10 -62.63
N ALA A 8 -23.59 -51.84 -62.46
CA ALA A 8 -22.91 -51.36 -61.27
C ALA A 8 -23.91 -51.07 -60.13
N ALA A 9 -23.69 -51.62 -58.96
CA ALA A 9 -24.38 -51.27 -57.71
C ALA A 9 -23.72 -50.09 -57.04
N PRO A 10 -24.47 -49.15 -56.39
CA PRO A 10 -23.89 -48.00 -55.75
C PRO A 10 -23.32 -48.35 -54.38
N ILE A 11 -22.07 -47.93 -54.14
CA ILE A 11 -21.37 -47.98 -52.84
C ILE A 11 -21.89 -46.82 -51.95
N ARG A 12 -22.47 -47.13 -50.81
CA ARG A 12 -22.83 -46.17 -49.75
C ARG A 12 -21.56 -45.85 -48.92
N PRO A 13 -21.20 -44.59 -48.69
CA PRO A 13 -20.15 -44.27 -47.76
C PRO A 13 -20.67 -44.35 -46.30
N LEU A 14 -20.01 -45.15 -45.46
CA LEU A 14 -20.14 -45.13 -44.03
C LEU A 14 -19.47 -43.86 -43.52
N PHE A 15 -20.26 -42.96 -42.94
CA PHE A 15 -19.74 -41.86 -42.11
C PHE A 15 -19.28 -42.43 -40.77
N ALA A 16 -17.97 -42.55 -40.59
CA ALA A 16 -17.37 -42.76 -39.28
C ALA A 16 -17.35 -41.40 -38.53
N ALA A 17 -18.22 -41.24 -37.56
CA ALA A 17 -18.18 -40.10 -36.64
C ALA A 17 -17.00 -40.27 -35.72
N ALA A 18 -15.90 -39.55 -35.99
CA ALA A 18 -14.79 -39.42 -35.08
C ALA A 18 -15.21 -38.45 -33.94
N LEU A 19 -15.47 -39.01 -32.77
CA LEU A 19 -15.72 -38.26 -31.55
C LEU A 19 -14.34 -37.71 -31.05
N CYS A 20 -14.00 -36.49 -31.49
CA CYS A 20 -12.87 -35.76 -30.90
C CYS A 20 -13.26 -35.32 -29.49
N GLY A 21 -12.87 -36.12 -28.50
CA GLY A 21 -12.88 -35.69 -27.09
C GLY A 21 -11.86 -34.58 -26.91
N THR A 22 -12.32 -33.34 -26.79
CA THR A 22 -11.52 -32.23 -26.32
C THR A 22 -11.25 -32.46 -24.83
N LEU A 23 -10.08 -33.00 -24.51
CA LEU A 23 -9.52 -32.86 -23.16
C LEU A 23 -9.35 -31.35 -22.93
N ALA A 24 -10.24 -30.76 -22.14
CA ALA A 24 -9.99 -29.47 -21.54
C ALA A 24 -8.83 -29.64 -20.57
N LEU A 25 -7.63 -29.27 -21.00
CA LEU A 25 -6.53 -28.97 -20.11
C LEU A 25 -6.99 -27.80 -19.23
N THR A 26 -7.44 -28.11 -18.01
CA THR A 26 -7.54 -27.12 -16.96
C THR A 26 -6.11 -26.71 -16.57
N GLY A 27 -5.52 -25.88 -17.43
CA GLY A 27 -4.32 -25.13 -17.07
C GLY A 27 -4.66 -24.25 -15.88
N CYS A 28 -3.76 -24.15 -14.91
CA CYS A 28 -3.78 -23.13 -13.89
C CYS A 28 -3.83 -21.76 -14.59
N SER A 29 -5.03 -21.27 -14.86
CA SER A 29 -5.22 -19.93 -15.39
C SER A 29 -5.01 -18.99 -14.21
N GLY A 30 -3.87 -18.32 -14.17
CA GLY A 30 -3.74 -17.08 -13.38
C GLY A 30 -4.93 -16.18 -13.67
N VAL A 31 -5.26 -15.31 -12.74
CA VAL A 31 -6.34 -14.34 -12.90
C VAL A 31 -6.03 -13.51 -14.15
N THR A 32 -6.83 -13.67 -15.21
CA THR A 32 -6.70 -12.89 -16.44
C THR A 32 -7.62 -11.69 -16.38
N GLY A 33 -7.18 -10.54 -16.90
CA GLY A 33 -7.95 -9.30 -16.89
C GLY A 33 -7.49 -8.33 -15.77
N ASN A 34 -8.15 -7.18 -15.71
CA ASN A 34 -7.89 -6.15 -14.70
C ASN A 34 -9.22 -5.64 -14.12
N ALA A 35 -9.56 -6.13 -12.93
CA ALA A 35 -10.81 -5.79 -12.26
C ALA A 35 -11.01 -4.27 -12.04
N ARG A 36 -9.92 -3.48 -11.99
CA ARG A 36 -9.99 -2.01 -11.82
C ARG A 36 -10.56 -1.29 -13.04
N THR A 37 -10.47 -1.88 -14.23
CA THR A 37 -10.85 -1.24 -15.50
C THR A 37 -11.94 -1.99 -16.24
N GLU A 38 -12.24 -3.23 -15.87
CA GLU A 38 -13.27 -4.03 -16.48
C GLU A 38 -14.63 -3.77 -15.87
N PRO A 39 -15.69 -3.57 -16.68
CA PRO A 39 -17.04 -3.48 -16.16
C PRO A 39 -17.40 -4.72 -15.32
N ALA A 40 -18.02 -4.50 -14.18
CA ALA A 40 -18.53 -5.57 -13.34
C ALA A 40 -20.05 -5.69 -13.50
N GLU A 41 -20.55 -6.92 -13.58
CA GLU A 41 -21.98 -7.19 -13.46
C GLU A 41 -22.32 -7.35 -11.98
N ALA A 42 -23.43 -6.73 -11.56
CA ALA A 42 -23.91 -6.82 -10.19
C ALA A 42 -24.22 -8.29 -9.83
N SER A 43 -23.62 -8.76 -8.75
CA SER A 43 -23.77 -10.15 -8.29
C SER A 43 -23.73 -10.29 -6.76
N GLY A 44 -23.77 -9.18 -6.05
CA GLY A 44 -23.82 -9.14 -4.58
C GLY A 44 -25.20 -9.56 -4.04
N ASP A 45 -25.24 -9.92 -2.77
CA ASP A 45 -26.46 -10.32 -2.08
C ASP A 45 -27.13 -9.15 -1.28
N GLY A 46 -26.53 -7.97 -1.33
CA GLY A 46 -26.97 -6.76 -0.68
C GLY A 46 -26.48 -6.60 0.76
N THR A 47 -25.56 -7.45 1.23
CA THR A 47 -24.95 -7.35 2.55
C THR A 47 -23.44 -7.23 2.43
N LEU A 48 -22.91 -6.02 2.60
CA LEU A 48 -21.47 -5.79 2.50
C LEU A 48 -20.75 -6.40 3.73
N ARG A 49 -19.87 -7.37 3.46
CA ARG A 49 -19.06 -8.09 4.48
C ARG A 49 -17.60 -7.74 4.35
N VAL A 50 -17.05 -7.15 5.41
CA VAL A 50 -15.64 -6.76 5.49
C VAL A 50 -14.90 -7.77 6.35
N GLY A 51 -13.86 -8.40 5.79
CA GLY A 51 -12.93 -9.26 6.51
C GLY A 51 -11.66 -8.53 6.90
N LEU A 52 -10.99 -9.01 7.96
CA LEU A 52 -9.66 -8.53 8.34
C LEU A 52 -8.67 -9.70 8.36
N ILE A 53 -7.48 -9.47 7.79
CA ILE A 53 -6.30 -10.32 8.00
C ILE A 53 -5.34 -9.55 8.90
N LEU A 54 -5.08 -10.07 10.10
CA LEU A 54 -4.16 -9.52 11.07
C LEU A 54 -2.94 -10.43 11.24
N ASP A 55 -1.77 -9.83 11.46
CA ASP A 55 -0.54 -10.58 11.71
C ASP A 55 -0.53 -11.12 13.15
N ASN A 56 -0.86 -12.38 13.31
CA ASN A 56 -0.97 -13.02 14.63
C ASN A 56 0.39 -13.40 15.24
N THR A 57 1.46 -13.31 14.47
CA THR A 57 2.83 -13.66 14.88
C THR A 57 3.81 -12.60 14.35
N GLY A 58 4.99 -12.54 14.97
CA GLY A 58 6.05 -11.65 14.53
C GLY A 58 6.05 -10.26 15.19
N ALA A 59 6.99 -9.43 14.76
CA ALA A 59 7.26 -8.12 15.35
C ALA A 59 6.12 -7.11 15.15
N ASN A 60 5.28 -7.31 14.13
CA ASN A 60 4.21 -6.38 13.75
C ASN A 60 2.86 -6.65 14.45
N SER A 61 2.77 -7.71 15.26
CA SER A 61 1.49 -8.09 15.92
C SER A 61 0.93 -7.00 16.85
N PHE A 62 1.76 -6.08 17.37
CA PHE A 62 1.32 -4.94 18.16
C PHE A 62 0.42 -3.96 17.37
N LEU A 63 0.52 -3.97 16.04
CA LEU A 63 -0.29 -3.14 15.13
C LEU A 63 -1.72 -3.68 14.93
N ASN A 64 -2.00 -4.90 15.37
CA ASN A 64 -3.34 -5.50 15.24
C ASN A 64 -4.42 -4.72 16.02
N GLY A 65 -4.06 -4.21 17.22
CA GLY A 65 -4.99 -3.44 18.05
C GLY A 65 -5.53 -2.19 17.36
N PRO A 66 -4.67 -1.25 16.93
CA PRO A 66 -5.11 -0.04 16.23
C PRO A 66 -5.86 -0.34 14.94
N GLN A 67 -5.44 -1.33 14.15
CA GLN A 67 -6.14 -1.69 12.91
C GLN A 67 -7.55 -2.26 13.19
N LEU A 68 -7.68 -3.16 14.16
CA LEU A 68 -9.00 -3.70 14.55
C LEU A 68 -9.93 -2.62 15.09
N ALA A 69 -9.42 -1.70 15.92
CA ALA A 69 -10.20 -0.59 16.44
C ALA A 69 -10.67 0.35 15.31
N ALA A 70 -9.79 0.65 14.36
CA ALA A 70 -10.09 1.51 13.22
C ALA A 70 -11.14 0.86 12.29
N ALA A 71 -11.04 -0.43 11.99
CA ALA A 71 -12.05 -1.14 11.21
C ALA A 71 -13.43 -1.16 11.92
N LYS A 72 -13.45 -1.38 13.22
CA LYS A 72 -14.70 -1.30 14.03
C LYS A 72 -15.29 0.12 14.02
N LEU A 73 -14.43 1.15 14.13
CA LEU A 73 -14.86 2.54 14.06
C LEU A 73 -15.48 2.87 12.71
N ALA A 74 -14.81 2.52 11.61
CA ALA A 74 -15.31 2.75 10.27
C ALA A 74 -16.65 2.07 10.04
N VAL A 75 -16.81 0.78 10.37
CA VAL A 75 -18.07 0.05 10.23
C VAL A 75 -19.17 0.66 11.09
N LYS A 76 -18.86 1.09 12.32
CA LYS A 76 -19.81 1.79 13.20
C LYS A 76 -20.33 3.08 12.57
N GLU A 77 -19.43 3.91 12.00
CA GLU A 77 -19.79 5.20 11.40
C GLU A 77 -20.51 5.04 10.05
N ILE A 78 -20.12 4.06 9.25
CA ILE A 78 -20.82 3.68 8.02
C ILE A 78 -22.25 3.26 8.34
N ASN A 79 -22.44 2.41 9.35
CA ASN A 79 -23.76 1.94 9.77
C ASN A 79 -24.61 3.06 10.36
N ALA A 80 -24.01 3.98 11.12
CA ALA A 80 -24.70 5.18 11.61
C ALA A 80 -25.14 6.13 10.47
N ALA A 81 -24.46 6.08 9.31
CA ALA A 81 -24.83 6.82 8.11
C ALA A 81 -25.83 6.09 7.19
N GLY A 82 -26.32 4.91 7.61
CA GLY A 82 -27.33 4.13 6.88
C GLY A 82 -26.84 2.82 6.26
N GLY A 83 -25.55 2.47 6.43
CA GLY A 83 -24.97 1.25 5.92
C GLY A 83 -24.92 1.17 4.38
N HIS A 84 -24.85 -0.04 3.84
CA HIS A 84 -24.95 -0.29 2.40
C HIS A 84 -26.40 -0.57 2.00
N LYS A 85 -26.99 0.25 1.13
CA LYS A 85 -28.40 0.09 0.68
C LYS A 85 -29.41 -0.05 1.83
N GLY A 86 -29.18 0.66 2.95
CA GLY A 86 -30.05 0.61 4.13
C GLY A 86 -29.85 -0.64 5.01
N ARG A 87 -28.87 -1.48 4.71
CA ARG A 87 -28.49 -2.64 5.54
C ARG A 87 -27.19 -2.36 6.29
N PRO A 88 -27.02 -2.85 7.52
CA PRO A 88 -25.74 -2.75 8.19
C PRO A 88 -24.63 -3.44 7.42
N VAL A 89 -23.45 -2.80 7.35
CA VAL A 89 -22.21 -3.42 6.96
C VAL A 89 -21.74 -4.34 8.08
N GLU A 90 -21.29 -5.53 7.72
CA GLU A 90 -20.84 -6.54 8.66
C GLU A 90 -19.31 -6.61 8.71
N LEU A 91 -18.73 -6.50 9.90
CA LEU A 91 -17.33 -6.85 10.13
C LEU A 91 -17.30 -8.32 10.53
N LEU A 92 -16.68 -9.15 9.69
CA LEU A 92 -16.56 -10.58 9.95
C LEU A 92 -15.70 -10.85 11.20
N PRO A 93 -15.93 -11.97 11.90
CA PRO A 93 -15.09 -12.36 13.03
C PRO A 93 -13.62 -12.42 12.64
N VAL A 94 -12.74 -11.89 13.50
CA VAL A 94 -11.29 -11.93 13.30
C VAL A 94 -10.76 -13.27 13.79
N GLU A 95 -10.04 -13.96 12.90
CA GLU A 95 -9.38 -15.21 13.24
C GLU A 95 -8.07 -14.95 14.00
N THR A 96 -7.90 -15.60 15.13
CA THR A 96 -6.69 -15.48 15.95
C THR A 96 -5.90 -16.80 15.89
N GLY A 97 -4.58 -16.69 15.78
CA GLY A 97 -3.67 -17.86 15.78
C GLY A 97 -3.54 -18.58 14.43
N GLN A 98 -4.21 -18.10 13.37
CA GLN A 98 -4.03 -18.61 12.01
C GLN A 98 -2.98 -17.81 11.23
N ASP A 99 -2.31 -18.45 10.27
CA ASP A 99 -1.47 -17.76 9.30
C ASP A 99 -2.32 -16.99 8.26
N THR A 100 -1.67 -16.11 7.51
CA THR A 100 -2.33 -15.24 6.53
C THR A 100 -3.09 -16.01 5.45
N ALA A 101 -2.56 -17.12 4.96
CA ALA A 101 -3.22 -17.92 3.94
C ALA A 101 -4.50 -18.58 4.48
N SER A 102 -4.42 -19.14 5.70
CA SER A 102 -5.57 -19.75 6.39
C SER A 102 -6.65 -18.70 6.69
N GLN A 103 -6.29 -17.50 7.15
CA GLN A 103 -7.22 -16.40 7.34
C GLN A 103 -7.90 -16.01 6.02
N ALA A 104 -7.15 -15.86 4.92
CA ALA A 104 -7.72 -15.55 3.61
C ALA A 104 -8.70 -16.62 3.14
N GLN A 105 -8.38 -17.92 3.32
CA GLN A 105 -9.29 -19.01 2.98
C GLN A 105 -10.58 -19.00 3.82
N SER A 106 -10.46 -18.75 5.13
CA SER A 106 -11.62 -18.63 6.03
C SER A 106 -12.54 -17.47 5.61
N LEU A 107 -11.96 -16.32 5.23
CA LEU A 107 -12.72 -15.16 4.77
C LEU A 107 -13.43 -15.41 3.43
N VAL A 108 -12.81 -16.13 2.50
CA VAL A 108 -13.47 -16.57 1.26
C VAL A 108 -14.66 -17.50 1.58
N GLN A 109 -14.49 -18.44 2.51
CA GLN A 109 -15.58 -19.33 2.93
C GLN A 109 -16.71 -18.57 3.65
N ALA A 110 -16.37 -17.51 4.39
CA ALA A 110 -17.34 -16.61 5.04
C ALA A 110 -17.94 -15.59 4.06
N THR A 111 -17.67 -15.71 2.76
CA THR A 111 -18.19 -14.82 1.71
C THR A 111 -17.85 -13.33 1.93
N ALA A 112 -16.63 -13.05 2.36
CA ALA A 112 -16.16 -11.66 2.44
C ALA A 112 -16.18 -11.01 1.07
N ASP A 113 -16.76 -9.81 0.98
CA ASP A 113 -16.82 -9.02 -0.25
C ASP A 113 -15.54 -8.19 -0.45
N VAL A 114 -14.90 -7.84 0.64
CA VAL A 114 -13.62 -7.15 0.69
C VAL A 114 -12.84 -7.59 1.91
N VAL A 115 -11.51 -7.61 1.79
CA VAL A 115 -10.61 -7.94 2.91
C VAL A 115 -9.60 -6.81 3.11
N ILE A 116 -9.38 -6.44 4.37
CA ILE A 116 -8.41 -5.43 4.79
C ILE A 116 -7.21 -6.12 5.44
N GLY A 117 -6.01 -5.73 5.09
CA GLY A 117 -4.75 -6.35 5.55
C GLY A 117 -3.95 -6.96 4.40
N PRO A 118 -2.95 -7.80 4.68
CA PRO A 118 -2.24 -7.93 5.95
C PRO A 118 -1.37 -6.71 6.27
N THR A 119 -0.77 -6.68 7.47
CA THR A 119 0.19 -5.63 7.86
C THR A 119 1.57 -5.87 7.24
N ASP A 120 2.09 -7.08 7.36
CA ASP A 120 3.42 -7.43 6.86
C ASP A 120 3.41 -7.65 5.33
N SER A 121 4.26 -6.90 4.63
CA SER A 121 4.38 -7.03 3.17
C SER A 121 4.80 -8.42 2.71
N SER A 122 5.56 -9.16 3.51
CA SER A 122 6.00 -10.53 3.18
C SER A 122 4.84 -11.54 3.14
N HIS A 123 3.75 -11.23 3.81
CA HIS A 123 2.55 -12.06 3.85
C HIS A 123 1.55 -11.74 2.73
N ALA A 124 1.71 -10.59 2.06
CA ALA A 124 0.75 -10.10 1.07
C ALA A 124 0.52 -11.08 -0.09
N SER A 125 1.58 -11.67 -0.62
CA SER A 125 1.48 -12.56 -1.80
C SER A 125 0.56 -13.75 -1.56
N ALA A 126 0.59 -14.34 -0.37
CA ALA A 126 -0.28 -15.49 -0.03
C ALA A 126 -1.76 -15.09 0.03
N ALA A 127 -2.06 -13.92 0.61
CA ALA A 127 -3.42 -13.38 0.66
C ALA A 127 -3.93 -12.99 -0.75
N VAL A 128 -3.10 -12.27 -1.52
CA VAL A 128 -3.43 -11.84 -2.88
C VAL A 128 -3.76 -13.03 -3.77
N ASP A 129 -2.98 -14.11 -3.73
CA ASP A 129 -3.17 -15.28 -4.56
C ASP A 129 -4.53 -15.97 -4.29
N ILE A 130 -4.94 -16.07 -3.03
CA ILE A 130 -6.21 -16.69 -2.62
C ILE A 130 -7.39 -15.77 -2.96
N LEU A 131 -7.31 -14.50 -2.54
CA LEU A 131 -8.41 -13.57 -2.64
C LEU A 131 -8.70 -13.12 -4.09
N SER A 132 -7.64 -12.95 -4.91
CA SER A 132 -7.83 -12.61 -6.33
C SER A 132 -8.56 -13.71 -7.10
N ARG A 133 -8.25 -14.98 -6.83
CA ARG A 133 -8.97 -16.11 -7.43
C ARG A 133 -10.44 -16.16 -7.00
N ALA A 134 -10.72 -15.75 -5.77
CA ALA A 134 -12.08 -15.60 -5.26
C ALA A 134 -12.77 -14.31 -5.75
N ARG A 135 -12.05 -13.44 -6.48
CA ARG A 135 -12.52 -12.11 -6.92
C ARG A 135 -12.91 -11.19 -5.78
N THR A 136 -12.24 -11.32 -4.66
CA THR A 136 -12.38 -10.50 -3.46
C THR A 136 -11.23 -9.50 -3.39
N PRO A 137 -11.46 -8.20 -3.42
CA PRO A 137 -10.38 -7.20 -3.29
C PRO A 137 -9.73 -7.26 -1.91
N LEU A 138 -8.41 -7.10 -1.92
CA LEU A 138 -7.57 -6.95 -0.74
C LEU A 138 -7.04 -5.53 -0.70
N ILE A 139 -7.33 -4.80 0.38
CA ILE A 139 -6.83 -3.44 0.59
C ILE A 139 -5.90 -3.46 1.80
N SER A 140 -4.60 -3.34 1.58
CA SER A 140 -3.66 -3.29 2.70
C SER A 140 -3.48 -1.86 3.23
N PRO A 141 -3.64 -1.65 4.53
CA PRO A 141 -3.36 -0.36 5.16
C PRO A 141 -1.89 -0.14 5.48
N ALA A 142 -1.03 -1.16 5.32
CA ALA A 142 0.33 -1.13 5.89
C ALA A 142 1.40 -1.77 4.99
N ASN A 143 1.05 -2.36 3.86
CA ASN A 143 2.04 -2.92 2.96
C ASN A 143 2.77 -1.82 2.18
N THR A 144 4.07 -1.72 2.35
CA THR A 144 4.91 -0.67 1.76
C THR A 144 5.91 -1.17 0.73
N ALA A 145 6.18 -2.49 0.65
CA ALA A 145 7.17 -3.03 -0.25
C ALA A 145 6.89 -2.66 -1.72
N ALA A 146 7.94 -2.18 -2.42
CA ALA A 146 7.83 -1.68 -3.80
C ALA A 146 7.34 -2.74 -4.80
N GLY A 147 7.78 -4.00 -4.64
CA GLY A 147 7.38 -5.10 -5.52
C GLY A 147 5.87 -5.40 -5.54
N LEU A 148 5.13 -4.95 -4.54
CA LEU A 148 3.68 -5.14 -4.48
C LEU A 148 2.92 -4.26 -5.47
N SER A 149 3.52 -3.17 -5.98
CA SER A 149 2.93 -2.34 -7.05
C SER A 149 2.69 -3.12 -8.35
N SER A 150 3.46 -4.18 -8.57
CA SER A 150 3.38 -5.02 -9.78
C SER A 150 2.91 -6.45 -9.50
N ILE A 151 2.34 -6.70 -8.31
CA ILE A 151 1.87 -8.05 -7.96
C ILE A 151 0.73 -8.50 -8.88
N ALA A 152 0.80 -9.76 -9.33
CA ALA A 152 -0.19 -10.35 -10.23
C ALA A 152 -1.53 -10.62 -9.52
N SER A 153 -2.30 -9.56 -9.25
CA SER A 153 -3.58 -9.61 -8.55
C SER A 153 -4.81 -9.61 -9.46
N GLY A 154 -4.65 -9.47 -10.78
CA GLY A 154 -5.79 -9.26 -11.68
C GLY A 154 -6.63 -8.02 -11.35
N GLY A 155 -6.05 -7.04 -10.68
CA GLY A 155 -6.72 -5.80 -10.28
C GLY A 155 -7.43 -5.86 -8.91
N TYR A 156 -7.21 -6.90 -8.11
CA TYR A 156 -7.85 -7.07 -6.80
C TYR A 156 -6.97 -6.65 -5.61
N TYR A 157 -5.75 -6.16 -5.82
CA TYR A 157 -4.89 -5.66 -4.75
C TYR A 157 -4.82 -4.15 -4.77
N PHE A 158 -4.99 -3.52 -3.60
CA PHE A 158 -4.89 -2.09 -3.36
C PHE A 158 -4.16 -1.85 -2.05
N ARG A 159 -3.65 -0.63 -1.83
CA ARG A 159 -3.10 -0.23 -0.53
C ARG A 159 -3.32 1.25 -0.25
N THR A 160 -3.72 1.56 0.97
CA THR A 160 -3.84 2.92 1.49
C THR A 160 -2.55 3.43 2.12
N ALA A 161 -1.56 2.54 2.34
CA ALA A 161 -0.21 2.93 2.69
C ALA A 161 0.63 3.27 1.45
N ALA A 162 1.53 4.25 1.58
CA ALA A 162 2.47 4.59 0.52
C ALA A 162 3.50 3.49 0.28
N ALA A 163 3.90 3.29 -0.99
CA ALA A 163 5.06 2.46 -1.30
C ALA A 163 6.34 3.04 -0.70
N ASP A 164 7.25 2.19 -0.23
CA ASP A 164 8.55 2.61 0.32
C ASP A 164 9.29 3.58 -0.62
N VAL A 165 9.21 3.36 -1.92
CA VAL A 165 9.87 4.22 -2.94
C VAL A 165 9.28 5.64 -3.01
N ALA A 166 8.07 5.86 -2.53
CA ALA A 166 7.44 7.19 -2.52
C ALA A 166 8.14 8.18 -1.57
N GLN A 167 8.98 7.71 -0.64
CA GLN A 167 9.79 8.60 0.20
C GLN A 167 10.98 9.21 -0.55
N GLY A 168 11.39 8.65 -1.70
CA GLY A 168 12.53 9.15 -2.47
C GLY A 168 12.44 10.64 -2.80
N PRO A 169 11.36 11.14 -3.42
CA PRO A 169 11.17 12.57 -3.68
C PRO A 169 11.23 13.45 -2.43
N VAL A 170 10.70 12.98 -1.30
CA VAL A 170 10.72 13.74 -0.04
C VAL A 170 12.12 13.85 0.53
N LEU A 171 12.86 12.73 0.56
CA LEU A 171 14.23 12.71 1.03
C LEU A 171 15.15 13.62 0.18
N ALA A 172 15.00 13.57 -1.15
CA ALA A 172 15.71 14.45 -2.07
C ALA A 172 15.33 15.93 -1.86
N LYS A 173 14.03 16.22 -1.71
CA LYS A 173 13.55 17.59 -1.41
C LYS A 173 14.13 18.10 -0.11
N LEU A 174 14.16 17.31 0.96
CA LEU A 174 14.76 17.71 2.23
C LEU A 174 16.25 18.04 2.09
N ALA A 175 17.01 17.34 1.26
CA ALA A 175 18.39 17.67 0.98
C ALA A 175 18.50 19.02 0.26
N LYS A 176 17.69 19.24 -0.77
CA LYS A 176 17.66 20.51 -1.53
C LYS A 176 17.26 21.70 -0.66
N ASP A 177 16.24 21.54 0.17
CA ASP A 177 15.76 22.60 1.08
C ASP A 177 16.81 22.94 2.18
N ALA A 178 17.74 22.01 2.47
CA ALA A 178 18.92 22.28 3.30
C ALA A 178 20.03 23.05 2.57
N GLY A 179 19.87 23.33 1.28
CA GLY A 179 20.87 24.00 0.48
C GLY A 179 21.95 23.07 -0.07
N ALA A 180 21.76 21.75 -0.05
CA ALA A 180 22.69 20.82 -0.67
C ALA A 180 22.71 20.98 -2.18
N ALA A 181 23.88 20.91 -2.77
CA ALA A 181 24.08 20.73 -4.22
C ALA A 181 24.42 19.27 -4.54
N THR A 182 25.08 18.59 -3.62
CA THR A 182 25.54 17.22 -3.76
C THR A 182 24.99 16.33 -2.65
N ILE A 183 24.64 15.08 -2.98
CA ILE A 183 24.22 14.09 -2.01
C ILE A 183 24.99 12.77 -2.19
N SER A 184 25.05 11.99 -1.12
CA SER A 184 25.37 10.57 -1.22
C SER A 184 24.33 9.75 -0.43
N VAL A 185 24.07 8.53 -0.90
CA VAL A 185 23.13 7.61 -0.28
C VAL A 185 23.89 6.45 0.36
N VAL A 186 23.63 6.17 1.63
CA VAL A 186 24.07 4.97 2.33
C VAL A 186 22.86 4.10 2.55
N TYR A 187 22.86 2.88 2.04
CA TYR A 187 21.67 2.03 2.15
C TYR A 187 22.01 0.64 2.68
N GLN A 188 21.16 0.13 3.55
CA GLN A 188 21.23 -1.25 3.99
C GLN A 188 20.90 -2.18 2.82
N GLU A 189 21.75 -3.17 2.55
CA GLU A 189 21.52 -4.16 1.49
C GLU A 189 20.21 -4.93 1.71
N GLY A 190 19.50 -5.20 0.63
CA GLY A 190 18.18 -5.81 0.59
C GLY A 190 17.19 -4.98 -0.24
N SER A 191 16.00 -5.52 -0.52
CA SER A 191 15.02 -4.89 -1.41
C SER A 191 14.63 -3.48 -0.95
N TYR A 192 14.31 -3.30 0.32
CA TYR A 192 13.97 -1.98 0.87
C TYR A 192 15.08 -0.95 0.61
N GLY A 193 16.31 -1.27 1.01
CA GLY A 193 17.43 -0.33 0.89
C GLY A 193 17.77 -0.01 -0.56
N SER A 194 17.84 -1.01 -1.43
CA SER A 194 18.13 -0.82 -2.86
C SER A 194 17.02 -0.05 -3.58
N ASP A 195 15.74 -0.40 -3.35
CA ASP A 195 14.62 0.23 -4.04
C ASP A 195 14.46 1.70 -3.64
N VAL A 196 14.54 1.99 -2.33
CA VAL A 196 14.46 3.38 -1.83
C VAL A 196 15.69 4.19 -2.25
N SER A 197 16.91 3.61 -2.20
CA SER A 197 18.13 4.27 -2.66
C SER A 197 18.04 4.65 -4.14
N ALA A 198 17.52 3.77 -4.98
CA ALA A 198 17.30 4.06 -6.40
C ALA A 198 16.27 5.18 -6.60
N ALA A 199 15.16 5.15 -5.83
CA ALA A 199 14.14 6.20 -5.88
C ALA A 199 14.68 7.56 -5.42
N VAL A 200 15.51 7.58 -4.36
CA VAL A 200 16.20 8.81 -3.90
C VAL A 200 17.10 9.36 -4.97
N SER A 201 17.95 8.52 -5.59
CA SER A 201 18.90 8.94 -6.61
C SER A 201 18.18 9.54 -7.82
N ALA A 202 17.16 8.85 -8.34
CA ALA A 202 16.36 9.35 -9.46
C ALA A 202 15.65 10.67 -9.13
N SER A 203 15.10 10.80 -7.91
CA SER A 203 14.43 12.03 -7.48
C SER A 203 15.40 13.19 -7.26
N ALA A 204 16.60 12.91 -6.79
CA ALA A 204 17.66 13.88 -6.58
C ALA A 204 18.12 14.48 -7.93
N GLU A 205 18.35 13.63 -8.92
CA GLU A 205 18.70 14.06 -10.28
C GLU A 205 17.62 14.94 -10.90
N GLN A 206 16.33 14.54 -10.75
CA GLN A 206 15.19 15.35 -11.20
C GLN A 206 15.11 16.70 -10.47
N ALA A 207 15.50 16.74 -9.20
CA ALA A 207 15.57 17.97 -8.42
C ALA A 207 16.80 18.84 -8.72
N GLY A 208 17.73 18.36 -9.55
CA GLY A 208 18.98 19.05 -9.88
C GLY A 208 20.03 18.96 -8.78
N LEU A 209 20.05 17.86 -8.03
CA LEU A 209 21.09 17.48 -7.07
C LEU A 209 22.06 16.49 -7.74
N ASP A 210 23.36 16.66 -7.53
CA ASP A 210 24.35 15.69 -7.99
C ASP A 210 24.46 14.54 -6.98
N VAL A 211 24.22 13.31 -7.46
CA VAL A 211 24.39 12.09 -6.66
C VAL A 211 25.83 11.59 -6.81
N LEU A 212 26.67 11.86 -5.81
CA LEU A 212 28.09 11.50 -5.86
C LEU A 212 28.30 10.00 -5.72
N SER A 213 27.51 9.33 -4.88
CA SER A 213 27.59 7.89 -4.68
C SER A 213 26.32 7.32 -4.02
N ALA A 214 26.05 6.04 -4.27
CA ALA A 214 25.11 5.22 -3.52
C ALA A 214 25.83 3.95 -3.09
N VAL A 215 26.03 3.77 -1.78
CA VAL A 215 26.87 2.70 -1.21
C VAL A 215 26.05 1.81 -0.29
N GLY A 216 26.01 0.51 -0.61
CA GLY A 216 25.37 -0.50 0.22
C GLY A 216 26.22 -0.91 1.42
N PHE A 217 25.56 -1.35 2.49
CA PHE A 217 26.20 -1.96 3.65
C PHE A 217 25.35 -3.11 4.19
N THR A 218 25.99 -4.09 4.81
CA THR A 218 25.32 -5.12 5.60
C THR A 218 25.21 -4.68 7.06
N PRO A 219 24.12 -5.04 7.80
CA PRO A 219 24.01 -4.71 9.22
C PRO A 219 25.23 -5.15 10.03
N GLY A 220 25.83 -4.22 10.76
CA GLY A 220 27.06 -4.44 11.53
C GLY A 220 28.37 -4.15 10.79
N ASP A 221 28.32 -3.86 9.48
CA ASP A 221 29.52 -3.56 8.66
C ASP A 221 29.31 -2.30 7.77
N ALA A 222 29.00 -1.18 8.40
CA ALA A 222 28.80 0.11 7.71
C ALA A 222 30.09 0.97 7.63
N GLY A 223 31.20 0.53 8.23
CA GLY A 223 32.42 1.34 8.31
C GLY A 223 33.06 1.65 6.95
N SER A 224 33.09 0.68 6.04
CA SER A 224 33.62 0.87 4.69
C SER A 224 32.74 1.83 3.87
N ALA A 225 31.42 1.73 4.01
CA ALA A 225 30.47 2.65 3.39
C ALA A 225 30.66 4.08 3.90
N ALA A 226 30.75 4.27 5.22
CA ALA A 226 30.99 5.57 5.83
C ALA A 226 32.32 6.20 5.39
N ALA A 227 33.40 5.40 5.25
CA ALA A 227 34.68 5.87 4.74
C ALA A 227 34.59 6.35 3.28
N SER A 228 33.92 5.58 2.42
CA SER A 228 33.68 5.94 1.01
C SER A 228 32.87 7.25 0.89
N ILE A 229 31.82 7.42 1.69
CA ILE A 229 31.02 8.67 1.69
C ILE A 229 31.85 9.85 2.17
N ARG A 230 32.71 9.66 3.17
CA ARG A 230 33.60 10.73 3.64
C ARG A 230 34.57 11.20 2.55
N GLU A 231 35.09 10.28 1.73
CA GLU A 231 35.96 10.62 0.59
C GLU A 231 35.23 11.42 -0.49
N ALA A 232 33.96 11.11 -0.73
CA ALA A 232 33.10 11.81 -1.70
C ALA A 232 32.74 13.25 -1.25
N GLN A 233 32.79 13.55 0.04
CA GLN A 233 32.47 14.86 0.62
C GLN A 233 31.11 15.47 0.19
N PRO A 234 29.98 14.77 0.30
CA PRO A 234 28.69 15.30 -0.06
C PRO A 234 28.24 16.42 0.89
N ASP A 235 27.37 17.32 0.40
CA ASP A 235 26.71 18.30 1.25
C ASP A 235 25.70 17.65 2.19
N ALA A 236 24.99 16.61 1.72
CA ALA A 236 24.06 15.83 2.52
C ALA A 236 24.23 14.32 2.32
N VAL A 237 23.95 13.56 3.38
CA VAL A 237 23.97 12.10 3.39
C VAL A 237 22.58 11.58 3.71
N ILE A 238 22.05 10.77 2.82
CA ILE A 238 20.74 10.11 3.02
C ILE A 238 21.00 8.67 3.48
N LEU A 239 20.53 8.32 4.68
CA LEU A 239 20.63 6.97 5.23
C LEU A 239 19.31 6.24 5.01
N VAL A 240 19.36 5.15 4.25
CA VAL A 240 18.23 4.23 4.02
C VAL A 240 18.53 2.91 4.71
N ALA A 241 17.95 2.69 5.88
CA ALA A 241 18.22 1.48 6.66
C ALA A 241 17.04 1.12 7.55
N ARG A 242 17.02 -0.10 8.05
CA ARG A 242 16.10 -0.58 9.10
C ARG A 242 16.93 -1.09 10.29
N ASP A 243 17.15 -2.39 10.39
CA ASP A 243 17.81 -3.02 11.55
C ASP A 243 19.26 -2.56 11.76
N GLY A 244 19.96 -2.20 10.69
CA GLY A 244 21.35 -1.71 10.72
C GLY A 244 21.50 -0.21 10.99
N ALA A 245 20.41 0.56 11.14
CA ALA A 245 20.43 2.02 11.18
C ALA A 245 21.32 2.59 12.32
N GLN A 246 21.22 2.06 13.54
CA GLN A 246 21.99 2.56 14.68
C GLN A 246 23.49 2.37 14.47
N GLY A 247 23.92 1.23 13.95
CA GLY A 247 25.32 0.95 13.64
C GLY A 247 25.86 1.85 12.53
N ALA A 248 25.08 2.03 11.45
CA ALA A 248 25.44 2.92 10.35
C ALA A 248 25.57 4.39 10.80
N LEU A 249 24.66 4.88 11.66
CA LEU A 249 24.72 6.21 12.23
C LEU A 249 25.96 6.42 13.11
N ALA A 250 26.36 5.40 13.87
CA ALA A 250 27.60 5.45 14.66
C ALA A 250 28.83 5.57 13.75
N GLU A 251 28.90 4.78 12.67
CA GLU A 251 30.02 4.85 11.73
C GLU A 251 30.05 6.15 10.90
N LEU A 252 28.89 6.68 10.51
CA LEU A 252 28.81 7.99 9.89
C LEU A 252 29.26 9.11 10.82
N ASN A 253 28.91 9.03 12.11
CA ASN A 253 29.41 9.96 13.12
C ASN A 253 30.93 9.87 13.30
N ASN A 254 31.49 8.65 13.36
CA ASN A 254 32.94 8.41 13.42
C ASN A 254 33.65 8.98 12.17
N ALA A 255 33.00 8.98 11.02
CA ALA A 255 33.49 9.56 9.77
C ALA A 255 33.30 11.07 9.66
N ALA A 256 32.80 11.76 10.72
CA ALA A 256 32.47 13.19 10.75
C ALA A 256 31.36 13.60 9.74
N LEU A 257 30.44 12.69 9.48
CA LEU A 257 29.25 12.88 8.62
C LEU A 257 27.97 12.96 9.46
N ALA A 258 28.03 13.59 10.63
CA ALA A 258 26.95 13.66 11.61
C ALA A 258 26.13 14.96 11.52
N GLY A 259 25.09 15.03 12.32
CA GLY A 259 24.30 16.25 12.54
C GLY A 259 23.40 16.60 11.36
N SER A 260 23.27 17.88 11.07
CA SER A 260 22.32 18.43 10.08
C SER A 260 22.53 17.98 8.64
N ARG A 261 23.66 17.32 8.34
CA ARG A 261 23.89 16.69 7.02
C ARG A 261 23.06 15.42 6.81
N LEU A 262 22.63 14.78 7.90
CA LEU A 262 21.95 13.49 7.83
C LEU A 262 20.47 13.67 7.55
N ILE A 263 19.96 12.87 6.62
CA ILE A 263 18.53 12.71 6.35
C ILE A 263 18.23 11.21 6.40
N LEU A 264 17.28 10.83 7.24
CA LEU A 264 16.98 9.43 7.54
C LEU A 264 15.68 9.01 6.87
N SER A 265 15.70 7.83 6.27
CA SER A 265 14.47 7.17 5.82
C SER A 265 13.58 6.77 7.00
N ASP A 266 12.36 6.39 6.73
CA ASP A 266 11.41 5.90 7.74
C ASP A 266 11.94 4.70 8.52
N GLY A 267 12.56 3.75 7.86
CA GLY A 267 13.16 2.58 8.51
C GLY A 267 14.34 2.93 9.43
N ALA A 268 15.00 4.06 9.22
CA ALA A 268 16.06 4.57 10.09
C ALA A 268 15.54 5.51 11.18
N PHE A 269 14.24 5.78 11.23
CA PHE A 269 13.63 6.62 12.25
C PHE A 269 13.54 5.89 13.59
N SER A 270 14.06 6.51 14.66
CA SER A 270 13.94 6.01 16.03
C SER A 270 14.26 7.11 17.05
N ARG A 271 13.82 6.95 18.29
CA ARG A 271 14.31 7.73 19.42
C ARG A 271 15.64 7.13 19.86
N TYR A 272 16.75 7.70 19.40
CA TYR A 272 18.09 7.16 19.68
C TYR A 272 18.58 7.53 21.08
N GLY A 273 18.34 8.77 21.53
CA GLY A 273 18.76 9.23 22.85
C GLY A 273 20.25 8.98 23.11
N SER A 274 20.57 8.37 24.25
CA SER A 274 21.95 8.03 24.67
C SER A 274 22.55 6.81 23.93
N ARG A 275 21.81 6.15 23.07
CA ARG A 275 22.35 5.02 22.29
C ARG A 275 23.34 5.44 21.20
N LEU A 276 23.35 6.72 20.84
CA LEU A 276 24.34 7.35 19.98
C LEU A 276 25.18 8.34 20.75
N GLY A 277 26.35 8.72 20.20
CA GLY A 277 27.19 9.76 20.78
C GLY A 277 26.46 11.10 20.95
N THR A 278 26.94 11.93 21.85
CA THR A 278 26.33 13.23 22.12
C THR A 278 26.24 14.05 20.84
N ARG A 279 25.05 14.58 20.54
CA ARG A 279 24.75 15.42 19.40
C ARG A 279 24.99 14.78 18.03
N ALA A 280 25.06 13.45 17.95
CA ALA A 280 25.30 12.75 16.67
C ALA A 280 24.25 13.06 15.60
N LEU A 281 23.01 13.35 16.02
CA LEU A 281 21.89 13.66 15.13
C LEU A 281 21.41 15.12 15.25
N ASP A 282 22.12 16.00 15.94
CA ASP A 282 21.67 17.38 16.15
C ASP A 282 21.42 18.12 14.82
N GLY A 283 20.17 18.44 14.53
CA GLY A 283 19.73 19.03 13.27
C GLY A 283 19.49 18.02 12.13
N ALA A 284 19.74 16.72 12.32
CA ALA A 284 19.38 15.69 11.35
C ALA A 284 17.85 15.64 11.13
N ARG A 285 17.43 15.30 9.92
CA ARG A 285 16.02 15.17 9.58
C ARG A 285 15.67 13.73 9.30
N ALA A 286 14.42 13.39 9.53
CA ALA A 286 13.87 12.07 9.17
C ALA A 286 12.44 12.21 8.64
N VAL A 287 12.00 11.20 7.91
CA VAL A 287 10.62 11.11 7.42
C VAL A 287 9.95 9.87 7.99
N VAL A 288 8.65 9.98 8.23
CA VAL A 288 7.79 8.84 8.58
C VAL A 288 6.56 8.92 7.70
N PRO A 289 6.17 7.83 7.01
CA PRO A 289 4.97 7.80 6.18
C PRO A 289 3.72 8.16 6.99
N GLY A 290 2.80 8.85 6.35
CA GLY A 290 1.53 9.28 6.92
C GLY A 290 1.60 10.61 7.66
N GLN A 291 0.43 11.10 7.99
CA GLN A 291 0.22 12.21 8.92
C GLN A 291 -0.09 11.64 10.31
N LEU A 292 0.31 12.35 11.35
CA LEU A 292 -0.17 12.00 12.68
C LEU A 292 -1.70 12.13 12.70
N PRO A 293 -2.42 11.10 13.11
CA PRO A 293 -3.87 11.14 13.16
C PRO A 293 -4.37 12.33 13.98
N SER A 294 -5.45 12.99 13.53
CA SER A 294 -6.04 14.14 14.23
C SER A 294 -6.45 13.77 15.65
N ALA A 295 -6.43 14.73 16.57
CA ALA A 295 -6.87 14.49 17.96
C ALA A 295 -8.32 13.97 18.00
N GLY A 296 -9.19 14.46 17.11
CA GLY A 296 -10.58 13.99 17.02
C GLY A 296 -10.68 12.53 16.55
N PHE A 297 -9.81 12.10 15.62
CA PHE A 297 -9.76 10.71 15.21
C PHE A 297 -9.25 9.80 16.33
N GLN A 298 -8.18 10.22 17.04
CA GLN A 298 -7.65 9.50 18.19
C GLN A 298 -8.70 9.34 19.30
N GLU A 299 -9.48 10.39 19.60
CA GLU A 299 -10.57 10.32 20.57
C GLU A 299 -11.65 9.30 20.14
N ARG A 300 -12.03 9.28 18.87
CA ARG A 300 -12.99 8.31 18.34
C ARG A 300 -12.46 6.87 18.42
N LEU A 301 -11.17 6.66 18.15
CA LEU A 301 -10.51 5.34 18.30
C LEU A 301 -10.50 4.88 19.75
N LEU A 302 -10.14 5.75 20.69
CA LEU A 302 -10.17 5.47 22.13
C LEU A 302 -11.60 5.21 22.63
N GLY A 303 -12.61 5.74 21.97
CA GLY A 303 -14.03 5.40 22.20
C GLY A 303 -14.40 3.98 21.74
N ILE A 304 -13.60 3.34 20.89
CA ILE A 304 -13.75 1.92 20.49
C ILE A 304 -12.91 1.02 21.40
N ASP A 305 -11.66 1.38 21.62
CA ASP A 305 -10.72 0.66 22.49
C ASP A 305 -9.91 1.64 23.35
N PRO A 306 -10.33 1.84 24.62
CA PRO A 306 -9.61 2.73 25.54
C PRO A 306 -8.21 2.24 25.95
N ALA A 307 -7.86 0.98 25.65
CA ALA A 307 -6.56 0.41 25.99
C ALA A 307 -5.49 0.63 24.92
N LEU A 308 -5.83 1.24 23.78
CA LEU A 308 -4.88 1.53 22.70
C LEU A 308 -3.72 2.40 23.20
N LYS A 309 -2.50 1.96 22.88
CA LYS A 309 -1.25 2.67 23.18
C LYS A 309 -0.56 3.16 21.91
N ASP A 310 -1.00 2.72 20.77
CA ASP A 310 -0.48 2.99 19.45
C ASP A 310 -1.65 3.27 18.50
N VAL A 311 -1.44 4.12 17.50
CA VAL A 311 -2.44 4.46 16.48
C VAL A 311 -1.88 4.28 15.06
N SER A 312 -0.72 3.63 14.93
CA SER A 312 -0.08 3.38 13.63
C SER A 312 -1.00 2.57 12.73
N PHE A 313 -1.10 2.99 11.48
CA PHE A 313 -1.96 2.42 10.44
C PHE A 313 -3.46 2.38 10.77
N ALA A 314 -3.90 3.08 11.82
CA ALA A 314 -5.32 3.16 12.15
C ALA A 314 -6.08 4.03 11.14
N ALA A 315 -5.51 5.16 10.73
CA ALA A 315 -6.12 6.05 9.74
C ALA A 315 -6.25 5.35 8.38
N GLU A 316 -5.18 4.71 7.92
CA GLU A 316 -5.14 3.95 6.68
C GLU A 316 -6.12 2.77 6.69
N THR A 317 -6.31 2.13 7.84
CA THR A 317 -7.29 1.02 8.00
C THR A 317 -8.72 1.55 7.96
N TYR A 318 -8.99 2.65 8.66
CA TYR A 318 -10.31 3.31 8.63
C TYR A 318 -10.69 3.70 7.20
N ASP A 319 -9.74 4.29 6.48
CA ASP A 319 -9.93 4.73 5.10
C ASP A 319 -10.10 3.55 4.14
N ALA A 320 -9.36 2.46 4.32
CA ALA A 320 -9.52 1.24 3.52
C ALA A 320 -10.94 0.66 3.60
N VAL A 321 -11.51 0.59 4.82
CA VAL A 321 -12.89 0.14 5.04
C VAL A 321 -13.89 1.12 4.44
N THR A 322 -13.65 2.43 4.62
CA THR A 322 -14.53 3.49 4.09
C THR A 322 -14.54 3.50 2.57
N LEU A 323 -13.37 3.38 1.92
CA LEU A 323 -13.25 3.27 0.46
C LEU A 323 -13.99 2.05 -0.08
N ALA A 324 -13.88 0.90 0.58
CA ALA A 324 -14.60 -0.31 0.18
C ALA A 324 -16.12 -0.10 0.22
N ALA A 325 -16.63 0.52 1.29
CA ALA A 325 -18.05 0.82 1.41
C ALA A 325 -18.53 1.87 0.39
N LEU A 326 -17.71 2.90 0.10
CA LEU A 326 -18.00 3.89 -0.93
C LEU A 326 -17.98 3.27 -2.34
N ALA A 327 -17.06 2.34 -2.59
CA ALA A 327 -16.99 1.61 -3.85
C ALA A 327 -18.25 0.76 -4.08
N ALA A 328 -18.70 0.03 -3.06
CA ALA A 328 -19.96 -0.70 -3.09
C ALA A 328 -21.17 0.23 -3.30
N ALA A 329 -21.19 1.38 -2.61
CA ALA A 329 -22.25 2.38 -2.75
C ALA A 329 -22.26 3.03 -4.14
N LYS A 330 -21.10 3.27 -4.76
CA LYS A 330 -21.00 3.78 -6.14
C LYS A 330 -21.48 2.76 -7.15
N ALA A 331 -21.06 1.51 -7.00
CA ALA A 331 -21.46 0.40 -7.86
C ALA A 331 -22.93 -0.01 -7.68
N GLU A 332 -23.56 0.40 -6.58
CA GLU A 332 -24.86 -0.11 -6.12
C GLU A 332 -24.87 -1.65 -6.03
N ASP A 333 -23.71 -2.23 -5.70
CA ASP A 333 -23.49 -3.68 -5.60
C ASP A 333 -22.31 -3.97 -4.68
N ASP A 334 -22.47 -4.96 -3.81
CA ASP A 334 -21.51 -5.36 -2.79
C ASP A 334 -20.55 -6.47 -3.26
N SER A 335 -20.69 -6.99 -4.48
CA SER A 335 -19.75 -8.00 -4.96
C SER A 335 -18.31 -7.48 -5.03
N GLY A 336 -17.34 -8.34 -4.73
CA GLY A 336 -15.92 -7.97 -4.77
C GLY A 336 -15.46 -7.43 -6.13
N ARG A 337 -16.05 -7.89 -7.25
CA ARG A 337 -15.79 -7.33 -8.58
C ARG A 337 -16.24 -5.90 -8.72
N SER A 338 -17.44 -5.60 -8.29
CA SER A 338 -18.01 -4.25 -8.35
C SER A 338 -17.25 -3.28 -7.45
N ILE A 339 -16.82 -3.75 -6.26
CA ILE A 339 -15.96 -2.98 -5.37
C ILE A 339 -14.63 -2.67 -6.05
N ALA A 340 -13.90 -3.69 -6.57
CA ALA A 340 -12.61 -3.50 -7.22
C ALA A 340 -12.67 -2.53 -8.41
N ALA A 341 -13.72 -2.63 -9.24
CA ALA A 341 -13.94 -1.76 -10.39
C ALA A 341 -14.22 -0.29 -10.00
N SER A 342 -14.70 -0.05 -8.77
CA SER A 342 -15.09 1.29 -8.32
C SER A 342 -14.05 1.96 -7.43
N LEU A 343 -13.11 1.21 -6.81
CA LEU A 343 -12.14 1.73 -5.83
C LEU A 343 -11.30 2.90 -6.37
N VAL A 344 -10.75 2.77 -7.58
CA VAL A 344 -9.92 3.84 -8.18
C VAL A 344 -10.73 5.13 -8.29
N SER A 345 -11.98 5.05 -8.77
CA SER A 345 -12.79 6.25 -9.01
C SER A 345 -13.33 6.90 -7.74
N VAL A 346 -13.63 6.14 -6.69
CA VAL A 346 -14.12 6.71 -5.42
C VAL A 346 -13.02 7.34 -4.59
N SER A 347 -11.75 6.95 -4.83
CA SER A 347 -10.58 7.56 -4.21
C SER A 347 -10.13 8.87 -4.90
N GLY A 348 -10.86 9.35 -5.91
CA GLY A 348 -10.43 10.48 -6.73
C GLY A 348 -9.34 10.13 -7.73
N GLY A 349 -8.96 8.86 -7.84
CA GLY A 349 -7.97 8.38 -8.80
C GLY A 349 -8.52 8.20 -10.21
N THR A 350 -7.63 8.06 -11.17
CA THR A 350 -7.93 7.58 -12.51
C THR A 350 -6.94 6.52 -12.93
N ALA A 351 -7.36 5.61 -13.79
CA ALA A 351 -6.45 4.62 -14.37
C ALA A 351 -5.27 5.28 -15.15
N GLY A 352 -5.38 6.58 -15.47
CA GLY A 352 -4.35 7.38 -16.10
C GLY A 352 -3.55 8.29 -15.16
N GLY A 353 -3.75 8.22 -13.83
CA GLY A 353 -2.92 8.89 -12.83
C GLY A 353 -3.28 10.35 -12.49
N THR A 354 -4.32 10.93 -13.10
CA THR A 354 -4.86 12.25 -12.72
C THR A 354 -6.35 12.12 -12.43
N GLY A 355 -6.77 12.46 -11.22
CA GLY A 355 -8.15 12.37 -10.78
C GLY A 355 -9.10 13.27 -11.60
N PRO A 356 -10.42 13.08 -11.48
CA PRO A 356 -11.40 13.92 -12.16
C PRO A 356 -11.19 15.37 -11.72
N ALA A 357 -10.71 16.20 -12.64
CA ALA A 357 -10.49 17.61 -12.35
C ALA A 357 -11.81 18.25 -11.93
N GLY A 358 -11.87 18.79 -10.70
CA GLY A 358 -12.95 19.64 -10.26
C GLY A 358 -13.94 19.03 -9.27
N THR A 359 -13.82 17.76 -8.87
CA THR A 359 -14.65 17.21 -7.79
C THR A 359 -14.04 17.54 -6.42
N ALA A 360 -14.79 18.30 -5.61
CA ALA A 360 -14.34 18.60 -4.25
C ALA A 360 -14.23 17.32 -3.42
N PRO A 361 -13.19 17.16 -2.58
CA PRO A 361 -13.04 15.99 -1.73
C PRO A 361 -14.13 15.95 -0.65
N CYS A 362 -14.51 14.74 -0.26
CA CYS A 362 -15.36 14.46 0.89
C CYS A 362 -14.60 13.64 1.92
N ALA A 363 -14.75 13.97 3.22
CA ALA A 363 -13.90 13.44 4.28
C ALA A 363 -14.56 12.31 5.12
N SER A 364 -15.78 11.90 4.79
CA SER A 364 -16.48 10.84 5.49
C SER A 364 -17.45 10.08 4.58
N TYR A 365 -17.77 8.84 4.94
CA TYR A 365 -18.78 8.05 4.24
C TYR A 365 -20.10 8.82 4.08
N LYS A 366 -20.58 9.44 5.17
CA LYS A 366 -21.82 10.22 5.18
C LYS A 366 -21.77 11.40 4.21
N GLU A 367 -20.70 12.16 4.22
CA GLU A 367 -20.51 13.32 3.35
C GLU A 367 -20.45 12.92 1.88
N CYS A 368 -19.69 11.89 1.56
CA CYS A 368 -19.57 11.38 0.20
C CYS A 368 -20.92 10.90 -0.35
N LEU A 369 -21.72 10.19 0.47
CA LEU A 369 -23.07 9.78 0.05
C LEU A 369 -24.02 10.96 -0.14
N ALA A 370 -23.93 12.02 0.67
CA ALA A 370 -24.70 13.23 0.48
C ALA A 370 -24.32 13.93 -0.83
N GLY A 371 -23.02 13.99 -1.15
CA GLY A 371 -22.53 14.46 -2.45
C GLY A 371 -23.08 13.64 -3.61
N LYS A 372 -22.99 12.30 -3.54
CA LYS A 372 -23.53 11.38 -4.56
C LYS A 372 -25.05 11.61 -4.76
N ALA A 373 -25.80 11.76 -3.68
CA ALA A 373 -27.24 12.02 -3.76
C ALA A 373 -27.59 13.34 -4.45
N SER A 374 -26.68 14.33 -4.42
CA SER A 374 -26.81 15.59 -5.16
C SER A 374 -26.24 15.56 -6.58
N GLY A 375 -25.76 14.40 -7.03
CA GLY A 375 -25.23 14.19 -8.38
C GLY A 375 -23.73 14.44 -8.54
N ALA A 376 -22.99 14.64 -7.43
CA ALA A 376 -21.54 14.76 -7.48
C ALA A 376 -20.88 13.38 -7.55
N ASP A 377 -19.73 13.31 -8.21
CA ASP A 377 -18.84 12.15 -8.11
C ASP A 377 -18.24 12.05 -6.71
N ILE A 378 -17.96 10.83 -6.28
CA ILE A 378 -17.26 10.58 -5.03
C ILE A 378 -15.76 10.81 -5.25
N ASN A 379 -15.15 11.62 -4.38
CA ASN A 379 -13.71 11.85 -4.28
C ASN A 379 -13.35 11.82 -2.79
N TYR A 380 -12.96 10.67 -2.27
CA TYR A 380 -12.73 10.48 -0.84
C TYR A 380 -11.28 10.78 -0.46
N ASP A 381 -11.11 11.78 0.40
CA ASP A 381 -9.87 12.06 1.14
C ASP A 381 -10.14 11.85 2.63
N GLY A 382 -9.50 10.84 3.22
CA GLY A 382 -9.86 10.39 4.55
C GLY A 382 -8.95 10.87 5.67
N GLU A 383 -8.92 10.11 6.75
CA GLU A 383 -8.13 10.41 7.97
C GLU A 383 -6.61 10.27 7.72
N SER A 384 -6.18 9.45 6.75
CA SER A 384 -4.79 9.32 6.35
C SER A 384 -4.35 10.36 5.31
N GLY A 385 -5.29 11.14 4.77
CA GLY A 385 -5.05 12.18 3.76
C GLY A 385 -5.57 11.81 2.37
N PRO A 386 -4.98 12.39 1.30
CA PRO A 386 -5.35 12.08 -0.08
C PRO A 386 -5.08 10.62 -0.44
N LEU A 387 -6.07 9.97 -1.07
CA LEU A 387 -6.05 8.52 -1.32
C LEU A 387 -6.22 8.13 -2.80
N ALA A 388 -6.00 9.05 -3.72
CA ALA A 388 -6.19 8.80 -5.15
C ALA A 388 -5.37 7.56 -5.61
N PHE A 389 -6.05 6.46 -5.95
CA PHE A 389 -5.40 5.26 -6.47
C PHE A 389 -5.02 5.41 -7.94
N ASP A 390 -3.87 4.85 -8.29
CA ASP A 390 -3.42 4.67 -9.67
C ASP A 390 -3.92 3.35 -10.29
N ALA A 391 -3.48 3.08 -11.52
CA ALA A 391 -3.78 1.85 -12.23
C ALA A 391 -3.26 0.57 -11.54
N ASN A 392 -2.30 0.68 -10.64
CA ASN A 392 -1.74 -0.44 -9.87
C ASN A 392 -2.46 -0.66 -8.52
N GLY A 393 -3.33 0.28 -8.12
CA GLY A 393 -3.99 0.28 -6.81
C GLY A 393 -3.12 0.87 -5.70
N ASP A 394 -2.10 1.63 -6.07
CA ASP A 394 -1.26 2.41 -5.15
C ASP A 394 -1.80 3.83 -5.02
N ILE A 395 -1.61 4.45 -3.85
CA ILE A 395 -1.91 5.88 -3.70
C ILE A 395 -0.91 6.72 -4.51
N THR A 396 -1.41 7.74 -5.22
CA THR A 396 -0.61 8.62 -6.08
C THR A 396 0.03 9.78 -5.32
N SER A 397 -0.43 10.05 -4.12
CA SER A 397 0.08 11.10 -3.24
C SER A 397 0.25 10.52 -1.85
N ALA A 398 1.40 10.76 -1.25
CA ALA A 398 1.72 10.28 0.10
C ALA A 398 2.18 11.45 0.97
N ALA A 399 1.56 11.58 2.14
CA ALA A 399 2.05 12.49 3.15
C ALA A 399 3.17 11.84 3.97
N TYR A 400 4.13 12.64 4.39
CA TYR A 400 5.22 12.23 5.28
C TYR A 400 5.35 13.25 6.41
N THR A 401 5.29 12.78 7.62
CA THR A 401 5.67 13.62 8.78
C THR A 401 7.18 13.77 8.80
N VAL A 402 7.65 15.01 8.81
CA VAL A 402 9.07 15.37 8.90
C VAL A 402 9.43 15.61 10.35
N PHE A 403 10.52 14.99 10.79
CA PHE A 403 11.08 15.15 12.13
C PHE A 403 12.46 15.79 12.03
N THR A 404 12.80 16.60 13.05
CA THR A 404 14.15 17.11 13.26
C THR A 404 14.64 16.61 14.60
N TYR A 405 15.87 16.11 14.62
CA TYR A 405 16.50 15.64 15.85
C TYR A 405 17.15 16.78 16.62
N GLY A 406 16.99 16.76 17.94
CA GLY A 406 17.69 17.65 18.84
C GLY A 406 19.07 17.15 19.26
N ALA A 407 19.77 17.96 20.06
CA ALA A 407 21.08 17.63 20.62
C ALA A 407 21.10 16.39 21.54
N ASP A 408 19.95 15.96 22.00
CA ASP A 408 19.71 14.72 22.76
C ASP A 408 19.44 13.49 21.88
N ASN A 409 19.57 13.60 20.57
CA ASN A 409 19.25 12.57 19.57
C ASN A 409 17.80 12.07 19.63
N ASN A 410 16.87 12.89 20.10
CA ASN A 410 15.44 12.60 20.06
C ASN A 410 14.75 13.43 18.97
N PRO A 411 13.83 12.83 18.21
CA PRO A 411 13.13 13.54 17.15
C PRO A 411 11.93 14.32 17.68
N ALA A 412 11.67 15.48 17.06
CA ALA A 412 10.45 16.25 17.22
C ALA A 412 9.84 16.48 15.84
N ALA A 413 8.52 16.35 15.71
CA ALA A 413 7.83 16.64 14.46
C ALA A 413 7.94 18.14 14.13
N THR A 414 8.34 18.47 12.89
CA THR A 414 8.58 19.85 12.45
C THR A 414 7.77 20.25 11.23
N GLY A 415 7.13 19.30 10.55
CA GLY A 415 6.30 19.58 9.38
C GLY A 415 5.72 18.33 8.75
N VAL A 416 5.00 18.54 7.66
CA VAL A 416 4.49 17.48 6.78
C VAL A 416 4.91 17.83 5.36
N GLU A 417 5.45 16.88 4.64
CA GLU A 417 5.75 16.95 3.21
C GLU A 417 4.85 15.98 2.44
N THR A 418 4.47 16.35 1.25
CA THR A 418 3.69 15.48 0.37
C THR A 418 4.54 15.09 -0.83
N ALA A 419 4.67 13.81 -1.07
CA ALA A 419 5.20 13.29 -2.30
C ALA A 419 4.05 13.00 -3.27
N GLY A 420 4.03 13.68 -4.42
CA GLY A 420 3.35 13.14 -5.59
C GLY A 420 4.18 11.98 -6.15
N ARG A 421 3.54 11.02 -6.81
CA ARG A 421 4.27 9.97 -7.53
C ARG A 421 5.23 10.61 -8.52
N ALA A 422 6.51 10.28 -8.46
CA ALA A 422 7.41 10.56 -9.55
C ALA A 422 6.83 9.91 -10.81
N ALA A 423 6.63 10.70 -11.87
CA ALA A 423 6.22 10.17 -13.17
C ALA A 423 7.30 9.18 -13.60
N GLY A 424 6.95 7.88 -13.66
CA GLY A 424 7.80 6.82 -14.15
C GLY A 424 7.83 6.82 -15.67
#